data_6d63a32d51fa0f68e8a4b99d6d21ea5e
#
_entry.id   6d63a32d51fa0f68e8a4b99d6d21ea5e
#
_cell.length_a   1.000
_cell.length_b   1.000
_cell.length_c   1.000
_cell.angle_alpha   90.00
_cell.angle_beta   90.00
_cell.angle_gamma   90.00
#
_symmetry.space_group_name_H-M   'P 1'
#
loop_
_entity.id
_entity.type
_entity.pdbx_description
1 polymer ?
#
loop_
_entity_poly.entity_id
_entity_poly.type
_entity_poly.pdbx_seq_one_letter_code
_entity_poly.pdbx_strand_id
1 'polypeptide(L)'
;MKNIWLLVVLVLGANIARADDAPDCKDPQDQNTMTACARVDFEKADQELNAIWPKLKTDAEDSDKATDKHEYADALLASQRAWIAFRDAECEWQGFEAHGGSLEPMLVAGCLARLTRDRIKQLQTGASE
;
A
#
# COMPACT_ATOMS: atom_id res chain seq x y z
N MET A 1 -36.35 -42.20 34.21
CA MET A 1 -35.85 -41.83 32.85
C MET A 1 -35.10 -40.52 33.01
N LYS A 2 -33.75 -40.57 33.05
CA LYS A 2 -32.89 -39.41 33.27
C LYS A 2 -32.33 -38.92 31.92
N ASN A 3 -32.77 -37.73 31.48
CA ASN A 3 -32.25 -37.10 30.27
C ASN A 3 -30.94 -36.42 30.57
N ILE A 4 -29.83 -36.98 30.07
CA ILE A 4 -28.50 -36.38 30.13
C ILE A 4 -28.37 -35.49 28.89
N TRP A 5 -28.37 -34.17 29.09
CA TRP A 5 -28.00 -33.16 28.08
C TRP A 5 -26.48 -33.09 27.98
N LEU A 6 -25.92 -33.57 26.89
CA LEU A 6 -24.53 -33.37 26.52
C LEU A 6 -24.35 -31.95 25.99
N LEU A 7 -23.75 -31.08 26.78
CA LEU A 7 -23.27 -29.77 26.34
C LEU A 7 -22.00 -29.97 25.49
N VAL A 8 -22.13 -29.82 24.17
CA VAL A 8 -20.97 -29.74 23.28
C VAL A 8 -20.42 -28.32 23.36
N VAL A 9 -19.30 -28.17 24.05
CA VAL A 9 -18.54 -26.91 24.06
C VAL A 9 -17.73 -26.82 22.76
N LEU A 10 -18.19 -26.01 21.83
CA LEU A 10 -17.44 -25.62 20.62
C LEU A 10 -16.32 -24.67 21.07
N VAL A 11 -15.10 -25.17 21.15
CA VAL A 11 -13.90 -24.33 21.30
C VAL A 11 -13.58 -23.73 19.95
N LEU A 12 -14.02 -22.50 19.71
CA LEU A 12 -13.55 -21.67 18.62
C LEU A 12 -12.07 -21.31 18.88
N GLY A 13 -11.17 -22.07 18.26
CA GLY A 13 -9.76 -21.74 18.22
C GLY A 13 -9.56 -20.46 17.44
N ALA A 14 -9.41 -19.33 18.13
CA ALA A 14 -8.92 -18.09 17.52
C ALA A 14 -7.46 -18.33 17.09
N ASN A 15 -7.23 -18.46 15.78
CA ASN A 15 -5.88 -18.37 15.23
C ASN A 15 -5.39 -16.93 15.45
N ILE A 16 -4.68 -16.72 16.55
CA ILE A 16 -3.92 -15.48 16.78
C ILE A 16 -2.72 -15.59 15.84
N ALA A 17 -2.76 -14.87 14.71
CA ALA A 17 -1.58 -14.66 13.89
C ALA A 17 -0.50 -14.05 14.79
N ARG A 18 0.60 -14.78 14.96
CA ARG A 18 1.70 -14.36 15.83
C ARG A 18 2.44 -13.21 15.13
N ALA A 19 2.71 -12.17 15.88
CA ALA A 19 3.56 -11.06 15.48
C ALA A 19 5.04 -11.46 15.26
N ASP A 20 5.38 -12.73 15.47
CA ASP A 20 6.73 -13.28 15.33
C ASP A 20 7.12 -13.63 13.88
N ASP A 21 6.21 -13.50 12.90
CA ASP A 21 6.47 -13.83 11.49
C ASP A 21 6.92 -12.63 10.63
N ALA A 22 7.19 -11.47 11.24
CA ALA A 22 7.70 -10.32 10.51
C ALA A 22 9.17 -10.57 10.10
N PRO A 23 9.54 -10.27 8.83
CA PRO A 23 10.92 -10.46 8.38
C PRO A 23 11.89 -9.55 9.14
N ASP A 24 13.09 -10.07 9.48
CA ASP A 24 14.15 -9.23 10.02
C ASP A 24 14.75 -8.37 8.90
N CYS A 25 14.31 -7.13 8.84
CA CYS A 25 14.75 -6.19 7.82
C CYS A 25 15.97 -5.35 8.21
N LYS A 26 16.59 -5.59 9.36
CA LYS A 26 17.83 -4.91 9.74
C LYS A 26 19.04 -5.50 9.06
N ASP A 27 19.05 -6.83 8.89
CA ASP A 27 20.14 -7.56 8.25
C ASP A 27 19.61 -8.79 7.50
N PRO A 28 18.90 -8.59 6.37
CA PRO A 28 18.33 -9.69 5.61
C PRO A 28 19.44 -10.50 4.92
N GLN A 29 19.53 -11.82 5.23
CA GLN A 29 20.62 -12.69 4.80
C GLN A 29 20.32 -13.47 3.51
N ASP A 30 19.08 -13.54 3.08
CA ASP A 30 18.64 -14.30 1.92
C ASP A 30 17.64 -13.53 1.04
N GLN A 31 17.50 -13.98 -0.22
CA GLN A 31 16.66 -13.32 -1.21
C GLN A 31 15.19 -13.27 -0.80
N ASN A 32 14.66 -14.27 -0.13
CA ASN A 32 13.25 -14.29 0.28
C ASN A 32 13.00 -13.24 1.35
N THR A 33 13.89 -13.13 2.34
CA THR A 33 13.82 -12.10 3.39
C THR A 33 13.97 -10.71 2.78
N MET A 34 14.92 -10.50 1.86
CA MET A 34 15.07 -9.22 1.14
C MET A 34 13.81 -8.84 0.37
N THR A 35 13.20 -9.79 -0.32
CA THR A 35 11.93 -9.57 -1.05
C THR A 35 10.79 -9.25 -0.10
N ALA A 36 10.69 -9.97 1.03
CA ALA A 36 9.68 -9.69 2.05
C ALA A 36 9.84 -8.28 2.64
N CYS A 37 11.07 -7.87 2.91
CA CYS A 37 11.37 -6.52 3.41
C CYS A 37 11.02 -5.42 2.39
N ALA A 38 11.30 -5.63 1.11
CA ALA A 38 10.90 -4.69 0.06
C ALA A 38 9.37 -4.55 -0.05
N ARG A 39 8.63 -5.63 0.14
CA ARG A 39 7.16 -5.60 0.20
C ARG A 39 6.64 -4.85 1.42
N VAL A 40 7.20 -5.11 2.60
CA VAL A 40 6.84 -4.37 3.83
C VAL A 40 7.12 -2.87 3.65
N ASP A 41 8.20 -2.53 2.98
CA ASP A 41 8.55 -1.14 2.69
C ASP A 41 7.53 -0.47 1.73
N PHE A 42 7.09 -1.19 0.71
CA PHE A 42 6.01 -0.73 -0.16
C PHE A 42 4.68 -0.58 0.59
N GLU A 43 4.30 -1.56 1.41
CA GLU A 43 3.06 -1.50 2.19
C GLU A 43 3.03 -0.28 3.13
N LYS A 44 4.16 0.07 3.74
CA LYS A 44 4.27 1.30 4.55
C LYS A 44 4.07 2.56 3.71
N ALA A 45 4.74 2.65 2.56
CA ALA A 45 4.58 3.78 1.66
C ALA A 45 3.13 3.92 1.15
N ASP A 46 2.48 2.81 0.84
CA ASP A 46 1.07 2.81 0.42
C ASP A 46 0.12 3.23 1.54
N GLN A 47 0.37 2.78 2.77
CA GLN A 47 -0.37 3.24 3.96
C GLN A 47 -0.21 4.75 4.19
N GLU A 48 1.01 5.28 4.05
CA GLU A 48 1.28 6.72 4.17
C GLU A 48 0.53 7.52 3.08
N LEU A 49 0.53 7.05 1.83
CA LEU A 49 -0.23 7.66 0.74
C LEU A 49 -1.73 7.67 1.05
N ASN A 50 -2.26 6.54 1.51
CA ASN A 50 -3.67 6.41 1.86
C ASN A 50 -4.05 7.29 3.07
N ALA A 51 -3.13 7.53 4.00
CA ALA A 51 -3.36 8.37 5.16
C ALA A 51 -3.52 9.86 4.80
N ILE A 52 -2.80 10.36 3.78
CA ILE A 52 -2.92 11.76 3.35
C ILE A 52 -4.10 12.00 2.38
N TRP A 53 -4.59 10.95 1.72
CA TRP A 53 -5.61 11.06 0.68
C TRP A 53 -6.92 11.74 1.11
N PRO A 54 -7.51 11.44 2.29
CA PRO A 54 -8.74 12.08 2.73
C PRO A 54 -8.62 13.61 2.83
N LYS A 55 -7.49 14.11 3.33
CA LYS A 55 -7.24 15.56 3.42
C LYS A 55 -7.16 16.19 2.03
N LEU A 56 -6.38 15.61 1.12
CA LEU A 56 -6.24 16.11 -0.25
C LEU A 56 -7.59 16.18 -0.96
N LYS A 57 -8.42 15.16 -0.77
CA LYS A 57 -9.76 15.12 -1.33
C LYS A 57 -10.64 16.25 -0.77
N THR A 58 -10.61 16.46 0.55
CA THR A 58 -11.36 17.55 1.19
C THR A 58 -10.89 18.92 0.69
N ASP A 59 -9.58 19.14 0.60
CA ASP A 59 -9.03 20.42 0.10
C ASP A 59 -9.48 20.70 -1.36
N ALA A 60 -9.51 19.68 -2.22
CA ALA A 60 -10.01 19.81 -3.59
C ALA A 60 -11.53 20.08 -3.65
N GLU A 61 -12.32 19.39 -2.83
CA GLU A 61 -13.77 19.62 -2.73
C GLU A 61 -14.09 21.03 -2.19
N ASP A 62 -13.28 21.55 -1.29
CA ASP A 62 -13.44 22.93 -0.77
C ASP A 62 -13.06 23.97 -1.85
N SER A 63 -12.07 23.68 -2.68
CA SER A 63 -11.74 24.49 -3.85
C SER A 63 -12.89 24.52 -4.88
N ASP A 64 -13.54 23.37 -5.11
CA ASP A 64 -14.73 23.28 -5.97
C ASP A 64 -15.87 24.15 -5.44
N LYS A 65 -16.15 24.10 -4.14
CA LYS A 65 -17.17 24.93 -3.49
C LYS A 65 -16.85 26.43 -3.60
N ALA A 66 -15.58 26.79 -3.39
CA ALA A 66 -15.16 28.19 -3.44
C ALA A 66 -15.26 28.80 -4.86
N THR A 67 -15.16 27.98 -5.90
CA THR A 67 -15.20 28.42 -7.31
C THR A 67 -16.55 28.15 -7.99
N ASP A 68 -17.49 27.48 -7.31
CA ASP A 68 -18.75 26.97 -7.89
C ASP A 68 -18.51 26.07 -9.11
N LYS A 69 -17.47 25.23 -9.04
CA LYS A 69 -17.04 24.29 -10.08
C LYS A 69 -16.83 22.91 -9.48
N HIS A 70 -16.68 21.88 -10.34
CA HIS A 70 -16.39 20.51 -9.96
C HIS A 70 -15.12 19.99 -10.66
N GLU A 71 -14.12 20.87 -10.82
CA GLU A 71 -12.93 20.58 -11.61
C GLU A 71 -11.76 20.07 -10.77
N TYR A 72 -11.63 20.54 -9.53
CA TYR A 72 -10.47 20.23 -8.68
C TYR A 72 -10.50 18.79 -8.17
N ALA A 73 -11.61 18.33 -7.63
CA ALA A 73 -11.74 16.96 -7.13
C ALA A 73 -11.65 15.94 -8.26
N ASP A 74 -12.24 16.22 -9.43
CA ASP A 74 -12.18 15.37 -10.59
C ASP A 74 -10.75 15.29 -11.16
N ALA A 75 -10.04 16.42 -11.23
CA ALA A 75 -8.65 16.47 -11.71
C ALA A 75 -7.72 15.73 -10.75
N LEU A 76 -7.88 15.89 -9.43
CA LEU A 76 -7.11 15.15 -8.42
C LEU A 76 -7.31 13.64 -8.59
N LEU A 77 -8.56 13.19 -8.70
CA LEU A 77 -8.89 11.78 -8.85
C LEU A 77 -8.34 11.20 -10.17
N ALA A 78 -8.50 11.92 -11.28
CA ALA A 78 -7.97 11.50 -12.58
C ALA A 78 -6.44 11.39 -12.55
N SER A 79 -5.75 12.38 -11.96
CA SER A 79 -4.30 12.36 -11.77
C SER A 79 -3.84 11.16 -10.95
N GLN A 80 -4.53 10.86 -9.86
CA GLN A 80 -4.16 9.73 -9.00
C GLN A 80 -4.36 8.38 -9.70
N ARG A 81 -5.44 8.21 -10.43
CA ARG A 81 -5.68 6.98 -11.22
C ARG A 81 -4.64 6.76 -12.31
N ALA A 82 -4.31 7.82 -13.05
CA ALA A 82 -3.28 7.76 -14.09
C ALA A 82 -1.91 7.44 -13.49
N TRP A 83 -1.58 8.04 -12.33
CA TRP A 83 -0.34 7.77 -11.63
C TRP A 83 -0.24 6.32 -11.14
N ILE A 84 -1.29 5.74 -10.58
CA ILE A 84 -1.30 4.34 -10.16
C ILE A 84 -1.03 3.42 -11.35
N ALA A 85 -1.69 3.65 -12.48
CA ALA A 85 -1.47 2.86 -13.69
C ALA A 85 -0.02 2.97 -14.20
N PHE A 86 0.53 4.18 -14.20
CA PHE A 86 1.94 4.40 -14.53
C PHE A 86 2.89 3.69 -13.57
N ARG A 87 2.68 3.86 -12.24
CA ARG A 87 3.52 3.25 -11.21
C ARG A 87 3.62 1.74 -11.40
N ASP A 88 2.47 1.09 -11.55
CA ASP A 88 2.40 -0.37 -11.60
C ASP A 88 3.08 -0.88 -12.89
N ALA A 89 2.82 -0.27 -14.04
CA ALA A 89 3.46 -0.64 -15.31
C ALA A 89 4.97 -0.36 -15.33
N GLU A 90 5.39 0.79 -14.79
CA GLU A 90 6.80 1.16 -14.70
C GLU A 90 7.59 0.20 -13.81
N CYS A 91 7.01 -0.20 -12.67
CA CYS A 91 7.70 -1.11 -11.75
C CYS A 91 7.73 -2.55 -12.28
N GLU A 92 6.72 -2.99 -13.02
CA GLU A 92 6.77 -4.24 -13.76
C GLU A 92 7.91 -4.22 -14.79
N TRP A 93 8.03 -3.15 -15.55
CA TRP A 93 9.12 -2.96 -16.52
C TRP A 93 10.50 -2.99 -15.85
N GLN A 94 10.68 -2.30 -14.73
CA GLN A 94 11.95 -2.33 -13.98
C GLN A 94 12.28 -3.73 -13.45
N GLY A 95 11.27 -4.54 -13.11
CA GLY A 95 11.44 -5.93 -12.70
C GLY A 95 12.06 -6.81 -13.79
N PHE A 96 11.86 -6.47 -15.06
CA PHE A 96 12.40 -7.24 -16.19
C PHE A 96 13.93 -7.29 -16.25
N GLU A 97 14.66 -6.47 -15.53
CA GLU A 97 16.11 -6.60 -15.37
C GLU A 97 16.49 -7.97 -14.79
N ALA A 98 15.60 -8.61 -14.01
CA ALA A 98 15.79 -9.93 -13.42
C ALA A 98 14.67 -10.91 -13.82
N HIS A 99 14.12 -10.75 -15.03
CA HIS A 99 12.93 -11.46 -15.49
C HIS A 99 13.03 -12.97 -15.33
N GLY A 100 12.03 -13.56 -14.66
CA GLY A 100 11.98 -15.00 -14.33
C GLY A 100 12.91 -15.42 -13.18
N GLY A 101 13.70 -14.50 -12.62
CA GLY A 101 14.59 -14.76 -11.50
C GLY A 101 13.99 -14.41 -10.14
N SER A 102 14.62 -14.91 -9.07
CA SER A 102 14.19 -14.66 -7.68
C SER A 102 14.35 -13.20 -7.23
N LEU A 103 15.13 -12.41 -7.95
CA LEU A 103 15.37 -10.99 -7.70
C LEU A 103 14.22 -10.11 -8.23
N GLU A 104 13.52 -10.54 -9.27
CA GLU A 104 12.45 -9.75 -9.92
C GLU A 104 11.41 -9.21 -8.94
N PRO A 105 10.80 -10.02 -8.03
CA PRO A 105 9.81 -9.52 -7.08
C PRO A 105 10.36 -8.45 -6.12
N MET A 106 11.63 -8.51 -5.77
CA MET A 106 12.27 -7.50 -4.91
C MET A 106 12.44 -6.18 -5.66
N LEU A 107 12.88 -6.21 -6.93
CA LEU A 107 13.02 -5.01 -7.77
C LEU A 107 11.66 -4.31 -7.97
N VAL A 108 10.61 -5.09 -8.26
CA VAL A 108 9.25 -4.56 -8.40
C VAL A 108 8.79 -3.87 -7.11
N ALA A 109 8.90 -4.54 -5.96
CA ALA A 109 8.47 -4.01 -4.68
C ALA A 109 9.26 -2.75 -4.27
N GLY A 110 10.57 -2.73 -4.47
CA GLY A 110 11.42 -1.57 -4.22
C GLY A 110 11.08 -0.37 -5.10
N CYS A 111 10.78 -0.60 -6.37
CA CYS A 111 10.30 0.43 -7.29
C CYS A 111 8.95 0.99 -6.82
N LEU A 112 7.98 0.14 -6.48
CA LEU A 112 6.67 0.56 -5.97
C LEU A 112 6.80 1.43 -4.72
N ALA A 113 7.65 1.04 -3.76
CA ALA A 113 7.91 1.83 -2.56
C ALA A 113 8.47 3.21 -2.89
N ARG A 114 9.48 3.28 -3.75
CA ARG A 114 10.14 4.52 -4.16
C ARG A 114 9.16 5.46 -4.85
N LEU A 115 8.46 5.00 -5.89
CA LEU A 115 7.51 5.84 -6.64
C LEU A 115 6.35 6.31 -5.75
N THR A 116 5.88 5.48 -4.81
CA THR A 116 4.82 5.86 -3.88
C THR A 116 5.28 6.98 -2.94
N ARG A 117 6.50 6.92 -2.40
CA ARG A 117 7.06 8.03 -1.59
C ARG A 117 7.24 9.31 -2.39
N ASP A 118 7.68 9.20 -3.63
CA ASP A 118 7.82 10.37 -4.49
C ASP A 118 6.46 11.00 -4.80
N ARG A 119 5.41 10.19 -4.97
CA ARG A 119 4.04 10.68 -5.12
C ARG A 119 3.54 11.42 -3.89
N ILE A 120 3.81 10.89 -2.69
CA ILE A 120 3.45 11.57 -1.43
C ILE A 120 4.05 12.98 -1.39
N LYS A 121 5.35 13.12 -1.69
CA LYS A 121 6.02 14.42 -1.75
C LYS A 121 5.37 15.36 -2.76
N GLN A 122 5.09 14.88 -3.99
CA GLN A 122 4.42 15.67 -5.02
C GLN A 122 3.05 16.19 -4.57
N LEU A 123 2.25 15.33 -3.94
CA LEU A 123 0.92 15.70 -3.46
C LEU A 123 0.96 16.69 -2.29
N GLN A 124 1.98 16.58 -1.43
CA GLN A 124 2.17 17.50 -0.31
C GLN A 124 2.69 18.86 -0.74
N THR A 125 3.60 18.93 -1.72
CA THR A 125 4.13 20.19 -2.23
C THR A 125 3.13 20.93 -3.11
N GLY A 126 2.38 20.24 -3.97
CA GLY A 126 1.34 20.86 -4.79
C GLY A 126 0.14 21.41 -4.01
N ALA A 127 -0.07 20.94 -2.77
CA ALA A 127 -1.12 21.47 -1.89
C ALA A 127 -0.67 22.71 -1.09
N SER A 128 0.59 23.12 -1.19
CA SER A 128 1.19 24.23 -0.41
C SER A 128 1.44 25.50 -1.23
N GLU A 129 1.15 25.50 -2.53
CA GLU A 129 1.20 26.65 -3.43
C GLU A 129 -0.20 27.26 -3.67
#